data_7bfab8f78963f74b31ecc65b7f535e19
#
_entry.id   7bfab8f78963f74b31ecc65b7f535e19
#
_cell.length_a   1.000
_cell.length_b   1.000
_cell.length_c   1.000
_cell.angle_alpha   90.00
_cell.angle_beta   90.00
_cell.angle_gamma   90.00
#
_symmetry.space_group_name_H-M   'P 1'
#
loop_
_entity.id
_entity.type
_entity.pdbx_description
1 polymer ?
#
loop_
_entity_poly.entity_id
_entity_poly.type
_entity_poly.pdbx_seq_one_letter_code
_entity_poly.pdbx_strand_id
1 'polypeptide(L)'
;MSTVTVPANAGEALGMLECAAGYLADLDAAQMPTEALAGCLRGLEQADAVQAAARGQLLAAFDVTDGHLADGQRTTRTWLVHSTRVTRGQAAEYKAVQALAQEHAPLLAGLREGYVLTKSVALQLARWTRAIPGEFRAQAEEILVAAARAGAGLRELAAICAEIR
;
A
#
# COMPACT_ATOMS: atom_id res chain seq x y z
N MET A 1 -16.00 -21.38 12.27
CA MET A 1 -15.06 -20.26 12.50
C MET A 1 -13.69 -20.69 11.94
N SER A 2 -13.26 -20.11 10.82
CA SER A 2 -11.92 -20.41 10.28
C SER A 2 -10.89 -19.73 11.18
N THR A 3 -10.09 -20.52 11.86
CA THR A 3 -8.91 -20.02 12.58
C THR A 3 -7.90 -19.53 11.56
N VAL A 4 -7.72 -18.22 11.47
CA VAL A 4 -6.63 -17.63 10.67
C VAL A 4 -5.33 -17.99 11.39
N THR A 5 -4.52 -18.82 10.75
CA THR A 5 -3.19 -19.16 11.27
C THR A 5 -2.27 -17.95 11.09
N VAL A 6 -1.67 -17.49 12.17
CA VAL A 6 -0.70 -16.39 12.12
C VAL A 6 0.66 -16.97 11.69
N PRO A 7 1.30 -16.42 10.65
CA PRO A 7 2.60 -16.92 10.19
C PRO A 7 3.68 -16.70 11.26
N ALA A 8 4.59 -17.67 11.41
CA ALA A 8 5.67 -17.61 12.39
C ALA A 8 6.86 -16.73 11.94
N ASN A 9 6.99 -16.49 10.64
CA ASN A 9 8.07 -15.70 10.05
C ASN A 9 7.68 -15.14 8.68
N ALA A 10 8.52 -14.26 8.12
CA ALA A 10 8.27 -13.61 6.84
C ALA A 10 8.19 -14.59 5.65
N GLY A 11 8.98 -15.67 5.65
CA GLY A 11 8.94 -16.68 4.59
C GLY A 11 7.61 -17.42 4.56
N GLU A 12 7.10 -17.81 5.74
CA GLU A 12 5.80 -18.44 5.86
C GLU A 12 4.67 -17.48 5.44
N ALA A 13 4.75 -16.19 5.84
CA ALA A 13 3.80 -15.18 5.43
C ALA A 13 3.73 -15.02 3.91
N LEU A 14 4.88 -14.99 3.23
CA LEU A 14 4.95 -14.90 1.77
C LEU A 14 4.39 -16.15 1.10
N GLY A 15 4.70 -17.36 1.62
CA GLY A 15 4.12 -18.61 1.11
C GLY A 15 2.61 -18.66 1.26
N MET A 16 2.06 -18.19 2.38
CA MET A 16 0.61 -18.11 2.59
C MET A 16 -0.05 -17.11 1.64
N LEU A 17 0.59 -15.96 1.40
CA LEU A 17 0.13 -14.95 0.44
C LEU A 17 0.09 -15.51 -0.98
N GLU A 18 1.17 -16.18 -1.41
CA GLU A 18 1.27 -16.82 -2.72
C GLU A 18 0.20 -17.91 -2.90
N CYS A 19 0.03 -18.77 -1.90
CA CYS A 19 -0.99 -19.81 -1.90
C CYS A 19 -2.41 -19.23 -2.02
N ALA A 20 -2.73 -18.20 -1.23
CA ALA A 20 -4.05 -17.57 -1.27
C ALA A 20 -4.30 -16.86 -2.61
N ALA A 21 -3.31 -16.14 -3.13
CA ALA A 21 -3.41 -15.48 -4.44
C ALA A 21 -3.54 -16.51 -5.58
N GLY A 22 -2.78 -17.61 -5.53
CA GLY A 22 -2.88 -18.71 -6.49
C GLY A 22 -4.27 -19.34 -6.48
N TYR A 23 -4.83 -19.62 -5.31
CA TYR A 23 -6.20 -20.14 -5.21
C TYR A 23 -7.21 -19.20 -5.88
N LEU A 24 -7.11 -17.88 -5.66
CA LEU A 24 -8.01 -16.92 -6.29
C LEU A 24 -7.82 -16.84 -7.82
N ALA A 25 -6.58 -17.00 -8.30
CA ALA A 25 -6.27 -17.00 -9.73
C ALA A 25 -6.82 -18.23 -10.46
N ASP A 26 -6.94 -19.36 -9.76
CA ASP A 26 -7.42 -20.63 -10.30
C ASP A 26 -8.95 -20.79 -10.22
N LEU A 27 -9.66 -19.85 -9.60
CA LEU A 27 -11.13 -19.89 -9.52
C LEU A 27 -11.78 -19.79 -10.91
N ASP A 28 -12.80 -20.62 -11.14
CA ASP A 28 -13.70 -20.44 -12.29
C ASP A 28 -14.63 -19.26 -12.05
N ALA A 29 -14.14 -18.06 -12.32
CA ALA A 29 -14.86 -16.81 -12.09
C ALA A 29 -16.18 -16.74 -12.88
N ALA A 30 -16.28 -17.44 -14.03
CA ALA A 30 -17.49 -17.45 -14.85
C ALA A 30 -18.66 -18.17 -14.16
N GLN A 31 -18.39 -19.06 -13.23
CA GLN A 31 -19.39 -19.79 -12.45
C GLN A 31 -19.76 -19.10 -11.12
N MET A 32 -19.11 -17.99 -10.79
CA MET A 32 -19.35 -17.30 -9.52
C MET A 32 -20.53 -16.34 -9.62
N PRO A 33 -21.37 -16.23 -8.55
CA PRO A 33 -22.37 -15.19 -8.47
C PRO A 33 -21.74 -13.79 -8.48
N THR A 34 -22.41 -12.82 -9.11
CA THR A 34 -21.92 -11.43 -9.21
C THR A 34 -21.52 -10.83 -7.86
N GLU A 35 -22.30 -11.10 -6.81
CA GLU A 35 -22.00 -10.60 -5.46
C GLU A 35 -20.71 -11.18 -4.90
N ALA A 36 -20.43 -12.46 -5.15
CA ALA A 36 -19.17 -13.09 -4.77
C ALA A 36 -17.99 -12.51 -5.53
N LEU A 37 -18.12 -12.25 -6.84
CA LEU A 37 -17.13 -11.56 -7.65
C LEU A 37 -16.82 -10.17 -7.10
N ALA A 38 -17.88 -9.39 -6.80
CA ALA A 38 -17.71 -8.06 -6.22
C ALA A 38 -17.02 -8.11 -4.84
N GLY A 39 -17.33 -9.12 -4.04
CA GLY A 39 -16.66 -9.37 -2.75
C GLY A 39 -15.17 -9.66 -2.93
N CYS A 40 -14.81 -10.54 -3.87
CA CYS A 40 -13.41 -10.86 -4.19
C CYS A 40 -12.64 -9.62 -4.68
N LEU A 41 -13.23 -8.81 -5.56
CA LEU A 41 -12.58 -7.59 -6.07
C LEU A 41 -12.32 -6.59 -4.93
N ARG A 42 -13.29 -6.35 -4.05
CA ARG A 42 -13.08 -5.50 -2.87
C ARG A 42 -12.01 -6.05 -1.94
N GLY A 43 -12.00 -7.37 -1.72
CA GLY A 43 -10.98 -8.04 -0.89
C GLY A 43 -9.58 -7.93 -1.47
N LEU A 44 -9.44 -8.03 -2.79
CA LEU A 44 -8.15 -7.84 -3.49
C LEU A 44 -7.61 -6.42 -3.33
N GLU A 45 -8.47 -5.39 -3.44
CA GLU A 45 -8.04 -4.00 -3.19
C GLU A 45 -7.57 -3.79 -1.75
N GLN A 46 -8.25 -4.39 -0.77
CA GLN A 46 -7.84 -4.35 0.63
C GLN A 46 -6.50 -5.06 0.85
N ALA A 47 -6.32 -6.22 0.25
CA ALA A 47 -5.06 -6.96 0.32
C ALA A 47 -3.91 -6.20 -0.35
N ASP A 48 -4.14 -5.55 -1.51
CA ASP A 48 -3.13 -4.71 -2.18
C ASP A 48 -2.72 -3.51 -1.31
N ALA A 49 -3.64 -2.90 -0.59
CA ALA A 49 -3.33 -1.81 0.36
C ALA A 49 -2.38 -2.27 1.48
N VAL A 50 -2.67 -3.41 2.12
CA VAL A 50 -1.82 -3.97 3.18
C VAL A 50 -0.46 -4.39 2.63
N GLN A 51 -0.43 -5.02 1.44
CA GLN A 51 0.83 -5.37 0.76
C GLN A 51 1.65 -4.14 0.40
N ALA A 52 1.01 -3.06 -0.05
CA ALA A 52 1.69 -1.80 -0.32
C ALA A 52 2.35 -1.23 0.94
N ALA A 53 1.65 -1.23 2.07
CA ALA A 53 2.22 -0.79 3.35
C ALA A 53 3.43 -1.64 3.76
N ALA A 54 3.34 -2.96 3.67
CA ALA A 54 4.44 -3.88 3.96
C ALA A 54 5.63 -3.63 3.03
N ARG A 55 5.39 -3.48 1.72
CA ARG A 55 6.43 -3.19 0.73
C ARG A 55 7.13 -1.86 1.01
N GLY A 56 6.38 -0.81 1.36
CA GLY A 56 6.94 0.50 1.70
C GLY A 56 7.90 0.41 2.88
N GLN A 57 7.52 -0.29 3.93
CA GLN A 57 8.37 -0.50 5.11
C GLN A 57 9.63 -1.31 4.80
N LEU A 58 9.49 -2.41 4.05
CA LEU A 58 10.62 -3.24 3.66
C LEU A 58 11.61 -2.48 2.77
N LEU A 59 11.11 -1.69 1.81
CA LEU A 59 11.96 -0.85 0.96
C LEU A 59 12.64 0.26 1.74
N ALA A 60 11.97 0.87 2.72
CA ALA A 60 12.58 1.88 3.58
C ALA A 60 13.74 1.28 4.39
N ALA A 61 13.58 0.12 4.98
CA ALA A 61 14.63 -0.60 5.69
C ALA A 61 15.77 -1.02 4.76
N PHE A 62 15.46 -1.55 3.58
CA PHE A 62 16.43 -1.97 2.58
C PHE A 62 17.29 -0.80 2.07
N ASP A 63 16.69 0.37 1.89
CA ASP A 63 17.37 1.59 1.47
C ASP A 63 18.37 2.09 2.56
N VAL A 64 17.96 2.04 3.83
CA VAL A 64 18.80 2.43 4.98
C VAL A 64 20.03 1.52 5.13
N THR A 65 19.90 0.24 4.77
CA THR A 65 21.01 -0.72 4.83
C THR A 65 21.85 -0.76 3.56
N ASP A 66 21.60 0.14 2.59
CA ASP A 66 22.27 0.12 1.28
C ASP A 66 22.21 -1.26 0.59
N GLY A 67 21.14 -2.02 0.82
CA GLY A 67 21.00 -3.40 0.34
C GLY A 67 21.17 -3.55 -1.16
N HIS A 68 20.89 -2.52 -1.94
CA HIS A 68 21.07 -2.51 -3.40
C HIS A 68 22.55 -2.60 -3.83
N LEU A 69 23.50 -2.19 -2.97
CA LEU A 69 24.94 -2.24 -3.27
C LEU A 69 25.47 -3.69 -3.28
N ALA A 70 24.89 -4.58 -2.48
CA ALA A 70 25.29 -5.99 -2.45
C ALA A 70 25.14 -6.67 -3.83
N ASP A 71 24.16 -6.23 -4.62
CA ASP A 71 23.91 -6.71 -5.99
C ASP A 71 24.53 -5.79 -7.07
N GLY A 72 25.47 -4.91 -6.69
CA GLY A 72 26.17 -4.00 -7.59
C GLY A 72 25.28 -2.90 -8.21
N GLN A 73 24.12 -2.64 -7.64
CA GLN A 73 23.21 -1.62 -8.14
C GLN A 73 23.47 -0.26 -7.47
N ARG A 74 23.38 0.82 -8.24
CA ARG A 74 23.65 2.17 -7.74
C ARG A 74 22.51 2.77 -6.90
N THR A 75 21.30 2.27 -7.07
CA THR A 75 20.11 2.77 -6.36
C THR A 75 19.11 1.64 -6.14
N THR A 76 18.28 1.75 -5.11
CA THR A 76 17.15 0.85 -4.86
C THR A 76 16.21 0.77 -6.07
N ARG A 77 16.01 1.88 -6.80
CA ARG A 77 15.18 1.89 -8.00
C ARG A 77 15.75 1.01 -9.12
N THR A 78 17.05 1.08 -9.37
CA THR A 78 17.71 0.19 -10.36
C THR A 78 17.70 -1.25 -9.89
N TRP A 79 17.91 -1.49 -8.60
CA TRP A 79 17.80 -2.80 -8.00
C TRP A 79 16.41 -3.41 -8.22
N LEU A 80 15.32 -2.67 -7.96
CA LEU A 80 13.96 -3.13 -8.22
C LEU A 80 13.77 -3.58 -9.66
N VAL A 81 14.23 -2.79 -10.63
CA VAL A 81 14.08 -3.14 -12.05
C VAL A 81 14.83 -4.43 -12.41
N HIS A 82 16.06 -4.59 -11.91
CA HIS A 82 16.92 -5.72 -12.30
C HIS A 82 16.65 -6.96 -11.47
N SER A 83 16.49 -6.85 -10.16
CA SER A 83 16.37 -7.99 -9.25
C SER A 83 14.94 -8.51 -9.13
N THR A 84 13.94 -7.63 -9.21
CA THR A 84 12.52 -8.04 -9.16
C THR A 84 11.83 -8.04 -10.53
N ARG A 85 12.55 -7.64 -11.59
CA ARG A 85 12.07 -7.63 -12.99
C ARG A 85 10.81 -6.77 -13.22
N VAL A 86 10.59 -5.76 -12.38
CA VAL A 86 9.47 -4.83 -12.57
C VAL A 86 9.83 -3.76 -13.60
N THR A 87 8.82 -3.13 -14.19
CA THR A 87 9.03 -2.00 -15.08
C THR A 87 9.56 -0.77 -14.33
N ARG A 88 10.16 0.18 -15.06
CA ARG A 88 10.59 1.46 -14.47
C ARG A 88 9.43 2.25 -13.84
N GLY A 89 8.23 2.16 -14.43
CA GLY A 89 7.02 2.77 -13.89
C GLY A 89 6.62 2.14 -12.55
N GLN A 90 6.62 0.81 -12.48
CA GLN A 90 6.32 0.08 -11.25
C GLN A 90 7.37 0.35 -10.16
N ALA A 91 8.65 0.40 -10.52
CA ALA A 91 9.71 0.76 -9.57
C ALA A 91 9.53 2.19 -9.03
N ALA A 92 9.06 3.14 -9.86
CA ALA A 92 8.74 4.50 -9.41
C ALA A 92 7.55 4.52 -8.44
N GLU A 93 6.50 3.73 -8.70
CA GLU A 93 5.37 3.57 -7.79
C GLU A 93 5.82 2.98 -6.45
N TYR A 94 6.66 1.94 -6.46
CA TYR A 94 7.22 1.35 -5.23
C TYR A 94 8.05 2.35 -4.42
N LYS A 95 8.81 3.22 -5.07
CA LYS A 95 9.51 4.32 -4.39
C LYS A 95 8.55 5.35 -3.81
N ALA A 96 7.42 5.63 -4.46
CA ALA A 96 6.39 6.49 -3.89
C ALA A 96 5.74 5.86 -2.64
N VAL A 97 5.50 4.54 -2.65
CA VAL A 97 5.00 3.80 -1.48
C VAL A 97 6.07 3.76 -0.37
N GLN A 98 7.35 3.65 -0.70
CA GLN A 98 8.43 3.79 0.27
C GLN A 98 8.42 5.16 0.96
N ALA A 99 8.19 6.24 0.20
CA ALA A 99 8.07 7.58 0.77
C ALA A 99 6.90 7.70 1.76
N LEU A 100 5.77 7.00 1.53
CA LEU A 100 4.70 6.93 2.52
C LEU A 100 5.20 6.37 3.86
N ALA A 101 6.05 5.33 3.83
CA ALA A 101 6.58 4.72 5.05
C ALA A 101 7.57 5.64 5.77
N GLN A 102 8.26 6.52 5.07
CA GLN A 102 9.28 7.40 5.62
C GLN A 102 8.73 8.77 6.08
N GLU A 103 7.72 9.30 5.40
CA GLU A 103 7.31 10.71 5.54
C GLU A 103 5.82 10.89 5.89
N HIS A 104 4.98 9.85 5.74
CA HIS A 104 3.51 9.93 5.81
C HIS A 104 2.93 8.86 6.73
N ALA A 105 3.37 8.83 8.00
CA ALA A 105 2.97 7.81 8.96
C ALA A 105 1.46 7.61 9.10
N PRO A 106 0.59 8.67 9.13
CA PRO A 106 -0.85 8.48 9.20
C PRO A 106 -1.43 7.77 7.97
N LEU A 107 -0.95 8.11 6.76
CA LEU A 107 -1.39 7.45 5.52
C LEU A 107 -0.95 5.99 5.46
N LEU A 108 0.28 5.69 5.92
CA LEU A 108 0.75 4.33 6.05
C LEU A 108 -0.11 3.51 7.02
N ALA A 109 -0.50 4.09 8.15
CA ALA A 109 -1.40 3.45 9.11
C ALA A 109 -2.75 3.12 8.48
N GLY A 110 -3.35 4.05 7.72
CA GLY A 110 -4.59 3.82 6.98
C GLY A 110 -4.49 2.71 5.92
N LEU A 111 -3.34 2.59 5.24
CA LEU A 111 -3.07 1.46 4.33
C LEU A 111 -3.00 0.12 5.06
N ARG A 112 -2.38 0.06 6.23
CA ARG A 112 -2.24 -1.17 7.03
C ARG A 112 -3.58 -1.72 7.50
N GLU A 113 -4.59 -0.89 7.66
CA GLU A 113 -5.95 -1.31 7.98
C GLU A 113 -6.65 -1.98 6.79
N GLY A 114 -6.17 -1.80 5.56
CA GLY A 114 -6.66 -2.42 4.33
C GLY A 114 -7.99 -1.87 3.81
N TYR A 115 -8.92 -1.56 4.68
CA TYR A 115 -10.28 -1.07 4.32
C TYR A 115 -10.44 0.45 4.40
N VAL A 116 -9.50 1.16 5.00
CA VAL A 116 -9.57 2.64 5.18
C VAL A 116 -9.07 3.36 3.94
N LEU A 117 -7.90 2.99 3.44
CA LEU A 117 -7.30 3.57 2.25
C LEU A 117 -6.88 2.49 1.27
N THR A 118 -7.17 2.70 0.00
CA THR A 118 -6.49 1.96 -1.08
C THR A 118 -5.12 2.60 -1.36
N LYS A 119 -4.22 1.85 -1.98
CA LYS A 119 -2.90 2.35 -2.38
C LYS A 119 -2.98 3.64 -3.22
N SER A 120 -3.90 3.67 -4.20
CA SER A 120 -4.09 4.82 -5.08
C SER A 120 -4.56 6.07 -4.33
N VAL A 121 -5.48 5.91 -3.38
CA VAL A 121 -5.97 7.01 -2.54
C VAL A 121 -4.86 7.52 -1.63
N ALA A 122 -4.12 6.65 -0.96
CA ALA A 122 -3.01 7.06 -0.09
C ALA A 122 -1.94 7.86 -0.85
N LEU A 123 -1.54 7.41 -2.04
CA LEU A 123 -0.60 8.13 -2.89
C LEU A 123 -1.15 9.48 -3.36
N GLN A 124 -2.46 9.57 -3.61
CA GLN A 124 -3.11 10.81 -3.97
C GLN A 124 -3.15 11.79 -2.80
N LEU A 125 -3.50 11.33 -1.60
CA LEU A 125 -3.48 12.15 -0.38
C LEU A 125 -2.07 12.68 -0.10
N ALA A 126 -1.03 11.86 -0.20
CA ALA A 126 0.36 12.29 -0.03
C ALA A 126 0.75 13.40 -1.03
N ARG A 127 0.26 13.35 -2.27
CA ARG A 127 0.47 14.43 -3.24
C ARG A 127 -0.24 15.72 -2.84
N TRP A 128 -1.47 15.62 -2.34
CA TRP A 128 -2.25 16.78 -1.94
C TRP A 128 -1.68 17.45 -0.69
N THR A 129 -1.24 16.66 0.29
CA THR A 129 -0.68 17.18 1.56
C THR A 129 0.74 17.71 1.42
N ARG A 130 1.42 17.45 0.29
CA ARG A 130 2.79 17.95 0.06
C ARG A 130 2.89 19.49 0.14
N ALA A 131 1.84 20.22 -0.22
CA ALA A 131 1.80 21.68 -0.15
C ALA A 131 1.59 22.21 1.28
N ILE A 132 1.22 21.36 2.24
CA ILE A 132 1.01 21.73 3.64
C ILE A 132 2.38 21.78 4.33
N PRO A 133 2.66 22.84 5.15
CA PRO A 133 3.90 22.89 5.90
C PRO A 133 4.14 21.62 6.73
N GLY A 134 5.40 21.16 6.79
CA GLY A 134 5.75 19.87 7.38
C GLY A 134 5.27 19.67 8.81
N GLU A 135 5.25 20.74 9.61
CA GLU A 135 4.78 20.74 11.00
C GLU A 135 3.28 20.44 11.15
N PHE A 136 2.45 20.75 10.13
CA PHE A 136 1.00 20.51 10.15
C PHE A 136 0.58 19.30 9.28
N ARG A 137 1.49 18.76 8.48
CA ARG A 137 1.18 17.71 7.52
C ARG A 137 0.63 16.44 8.17
N ALA A 138 1.28 15.97 9.23
CA ALA A 138 0.84 14.77 9.94
C ALA A 138 -0.58 14.93 10.50
N GLN A 139 -0.90 16.07 11.10
CA GLN A 139 -2.24 16.36 11.61
C GLN A 139 -3.28 16.44 10.49
N ALA A 140 -2.94 17.05 9.36
CA ALA A 140 -3.82 17.10 8.18
C ALA A 140 -4.11 15.68 7.64
N GLU A 141 -3.10 14.84 7.59
CA GLU A 141 -3.25 13.44 7.15
C GLU A 141 -4.08 12.61 8.13
N GLU A 142 -3.94 12.82 9.44
CA GLU A 142 -4.81 12.18 10.44
C GLU A 142 -6.28 12.55 10.24
N ILE A 143 -6.58 13.83 9.96
CA ILE A 143 -7.95 14.29 9.65
C ILE A 143 -8.48 13.59 8.40
N LEU A 144 -7.67 13.51 7.33
CA LEU A 144 -8.06 12.86 6.09
C LEU A 144 -8.28 11.34 6.27
N VAL A 145 -7.42 10.67 7.03
CA VAL A 145 -7.57 9.24 7.36
C VAL A 145 -8.82 9.00 8.21
N ALA A 146 -9.09 9.88 9.20
CA ALA A 146 -10.30 9.78 10.01
C ALA A 146 -11.58 9.98 9.16
N ALA A 147 -11.58 10.94 8.23
CA ALA A 147 -12.67 11.13 7.29
C ALA A 147 -12.87 9.92 6.37
N ALA A 148 -11.79 9.35 5.82
CA ALA A 148 -11.84 8.13 5.00
C ALA A 148 -12.41 6.95 5.80
N ARG A 149 -12.00 6.78 7.06
CA ARG A 149 -12.53 5.74 7.97
C ARG A 149 -14.02 5.93 8.25
N ALA A 150 -14.51 7.17 8.25
CA ALA A 150 -15.93 7.51 8.37
C ALA A 150 -16.71 7.33 7.05
N GLY A 151 -16.03 6.94 5.95
CA GLY A 151 -16.67 6.67 4.66
C GLY A 151 -16.58 7.81 3.64
N ALA A 152 -15.78 8.85 3.89
CA ALA A 152 -15.58 9.94 2.94
C ALA A 152 -14.97 9.44 1.63
N GLY A 153 -15.59 9.77 0.51
CA GLY A 153 -15.11 9.49 -0.83
C GLY A 153 -14.01 10.46 -1.27
N LEU A 154 -13.39 10.17 -2.41
CA LEU A 154 -12.23 10.95 -2.91
C LEU A 154 -12.56 12.45 -3.11
N ARG A 155 -13.79 12.80 -3.52
CA ARG A 155 -14.23 14.20 -3.67
C ARG A 155 -14.30 14.93 -2.33
N GLU A 156 -14.80 14.27 -1.29
CA GLU A 156 -14.91 14.83 0.05
C GLU A 156 -13.53 15.01 0.66
N LEU A 157 -12.65 14.02 0.49
CA LEU A 157 -11.25 14.11 0.93
C LEU A 157 -10.51 15.27 0.23
N ALA A 158 -10.77 15.49 -1.07
CA ALA A 158 -10.20 16.62 -1.79
C ALA A 158 -10.68 17.97 -1.25
N ALA A 159 -11.99 18.09 -0.92
CA ALA A 159 -12.57 19.28 -0.33
C ALA A 159 -11.96 19.57 1.06
N ILE A 160 -11.89 18.55 1.92
CA ILE A 160 -11.26 18.67 3.26
C ILE A 160 -9.80 19.12 3.13
N CYS A 161 -9.03 18.51 2.23
CA CYS A 161 -7.64 18.88 2.00
C CYS A 161 -7.49 20.33 1.49
N ALA A 162 -8.44 20.84 0.70
CA ALA A 162 -8.43 22.22 0.22
C ALA A 162 -8.72 23.23 1.34
N GLU A 163 -9.55 22.87 2.31
CA GLU A 163 -9.85 23.71 3.48
C GLU A 163 -8.70 23.78 4.50
N ILE A 164 -7.86 22.74 4.57
CA ILE A 164 -6.70 22.69 5.48
C ILE A 164 -5.51 23.51 4.95
N ARG A 165 -5.43 23.76 3.64
CA ARG A 165 -4.34 24.52 3.01
C ARG A 165 -4.41 26.01 3.27
#